data_a1d7b7bf8e99db7a5fb5b936aab05c56
#
_entry.id   a1d7b7bf8e99db7a5fb5b936aab05c56
#
_cell.length_a   1.000
_cell.length_b   1.000
_cell.length_c   1.000
_cell.angle_alpha   90.00
_cell.angle_beta   90.00
_cell.angle_gamma   90.00
#
_symmetry.space_group_name_H-M   'P 1'
#
loop_
_entity.id
_entity.type
_entity.pdbx_description
1 polymer ?
#
loop_
_entity_poly.entity_id
_entity_poly.type
_entity_poly.pdbx_seq_one_letter_code
_entity_poly.pdbx_strand_id
1 'polypeptide(L)'
;MGHSVRSVRPPIPSPNIWHWPDVYERENAAQDADGAIWTLLRAEVPWVGRDVVDVGCGDGYHLPLFAAQARSVVGVEPYAPLVPRARRRVEGLPNVRVLEAGAAALPLPDASADLVHARTAYFFGAGCEPGLAEAQRVLRPGGAIAIVDLDATVDPYGGWMRADVPHYDPVAAERFFVARGFSLVRVATVWRFPDRATCEAVLRIEFSRAVAQRAI
;
A
#
# COMPACT_ATOMS: atom_id res chain seq x y z
N MET A 1 -25.60 6.66 27.47
CA MET A 1 -25.09 5.82 26.38
C MET A 1 -23.62 6.14 26.23
N GLY A 2 -22.74 5.28 26.77
CA GLY A 2 -21.29 5.53 26.77
C GLY A 2 -20.71 5.26 25.39
N HIS A 3 -20.15 6.29 24.79
CA HIS A 3 -19.30 6.13 23.61
C HIS A 3 -18.01 5.44 24.09
N SER A 4 -17.88 4.15 23.79
CA SER A 4 -16.61 3.44 23.95
C SER A 4 -15.61 4.11 23.00
N VAL A 5 -14.65 4.83 23.56
CA VAL A 5 -13.49 5.31 22.82
C VAL A 5 -12.72 4.06 22.41
N ARG A 6 -12.87 3.64 21.14
CA ARG A 6 -12.05 2.59 20.57
C ARG A 6 -10.60 3.07 20.68
N SER A 7 -9.78 2.34 21.42
CA SER A 7 -8.35 2.55 21.50
C SER A 7 -7.78 2.45 20.09
N VAL A 8 -7.47 3.59 19.50
CA VAL A 8 -6.84 3.66 18.18
C VAL A 8 -5.40 3.18 18.37
N ARG A 9 -5.07 2.02 17.82
CA ARG A 9 -3.68 1.55 17.79
C ARG A 9 -2.83 2.56 17.02
N PRO A 10 -1.60 2.86 17.47
CA PRO A 10 -0.71 3.71 16.70
C PRO A 10 -0.47 3.10 15.32
N PRO A 11 -0.24 3.93 14.28
CA PRO A 11 0.08 3.43 12.95
C PRO A 11 1.35 2.58 12.98
N ILE A 12 1.41 1.57 12.12
CA ILE A 12 2.64 0.79 11.91
C ILE A 12 3.67 1.74 11.30
N PRO A 13 4.86 1.88 11.92
CA PRO A 13 5.88 2.77 11.40
C PRO A 13 6.36 2.34 10.01
N SER A 14 6.50 3.29 9.12
CA SER A 14 7.10 3.12 7.77
C SER A 14 8.25 4.14 7.61
N PRO A 15 9.40 3.87 8.25
CA PRO A 15 10.46 4.87 8.39
C PRO A 15 11.07 5.31 7.06
N ASN A 16 11.05 4.45 6.04
CA ASN A 16 11.50 4.77 4.68
C ASN A 16 10.75 5.98 4.10
N ILE A 17 9.46 5.87 3.86
CA ILE A 17 8.65 6.98 3.32
C ILE A 17 8.49 8.13 4.31
N TRP A 18 8.46 7.86 5.63
CA TRP A 18 8.27 8.90 6.64
C TRP A 18 9.47 9.87 6.70
N HIS A 19 10.68 9.35 6.56
CA HIS A 19 11.90 10.14 6.69
C HIS A 19 12.51 10.52 5.34
N TRP A 20 12.25 9.73 4.28
CA TRP A 20 12.87 9.88 2.98
C TRP A 20 11.85 9.87 1.82
N PRO A 21 10.76 10.68 1.89
CA PRO A 21 9.67 10.60 0.92
C PRO A 21 10.13 10.85 -0.52
N ASP A 22 11.16 11.70 -0.75
CA ASP A 22 11.67 11.99 -2.09
C ASP A 22 12.49 10.82 -2.68
N VAL A 23 13.14 10.01 -1.84
CA VAL A 23 13.82 8.78 -2.26
C VAL A 23 12.79 7.68 -2.49
N TYR A 24 11.80 7.58 -1.63
CA TYR A 24 10.70 6.63 -1.77
C TYR A 24 9.85 6.88 -3.02
N GLU A 25 9.71 8.13 -3.46
CA GLU A 25 9.08 8.45 -4.74
C GLU A 25 9.86 7.87 -5.93
N ARG A 26 11.19 7.92 -5.89
CA ARG A 26 12.04 7.28 -6.92
C ARG A 26 11.93 5.77 -6.89
N GLU A 27 11.75 5.18 -5.72
CA GLU A 27 11.45 3.76 -5.57
C GLU A 27 10.12 3.40 -6.23
N ASN A 28 9.04 4.11 -5.90
CA ASN A 28 7.74 3.91 -6.53
C ASN A 28 7.79 4.00 -8.06
N ALA A 29 8.61 4.92 -8.60
CA ALA A 29 8.80 5.05 -10.04
C ALA A 29 9.60 3.88 -10.66
N ALA A 30 10.44 3.23 -9.86
CA ALA A 30 11.30 2.13 -10.33
C ALA A 30 10.63 0.76 -10.24
N GLN A 31 9.77 0.52 -9.24
CA GLN A 31 9.27 -0.80 -8.80
C GLN A 31 8.52 -1.60 -9.86
N ASP A 32 7.83 -0.96 -10.76
CA ASP A 32 6.97 -1.61 -11.77
C ASP A 32 7.14 -0.90 -13.11
N ALA A 33 8.38 -0.88 -13.58
CA ALA A 33 8.76 -0.09 -14.75
C ALA A 33 7.98 -0.45 -16.02
N ASP A 34 7.49 -1.68 -16.12
CA ASP A 34 6.73 -2.18 -17.26
C ASP A 34 5.20 -2.21 -17.01
N GLY A 35 4.75 -1.77 -15.82
CA GLY A 35 3.32 -1.66 -15.46
C GLY A 35 2.61 -2.99 -15.28
N ALA A 36 3.33 -4.04 -14.93
CA ALA A 36 2.78 -5.39 -14.80
C ALA A 36 1.76 -5.51 -13.67
N ILE A 37 2.02 -4.86 -12.50
CA ILE A 37 1.08 -4.81 -11.37
C ILE A 37 -0.23 -4.13 -11.80
N TRP A 38 -0.13 -2.99 -12.49
CA TRP A 38 -1.33 -2.23 -12.90
C TRP A 38 -2.13 -2.95 -13.97
N THR A 39 -1.45 -3.69 -14.85
CA THR A 39 -2.09 -4.55 -15.85
C THR A 39 -2.89 -5.66 -15.16
N LEU A 40 -2.27 -6.33 -14.18
CA LEU A 40 -2.93 -7.36 -13.40
C LEU A 40 -4.12 -6.81 -12.60
N LEU A 41 -3.94 -5.70 -11.87
CA LEU A 41 -5.01 -5.09 -11.09
C LEU A 41 -6.22 -4.70 -11.96
N ARG A 42 -5.98 -4.17 -13.17
CA ARG A 42 -7.08 -3.84 -14.10
C ARG A 42 -7.85 -5.07 -14.57
N ALA A 43 -7.18 -6.20 -14.70
CA ALA A 43 -7.81 -7.45 -15.10
C ALA A 43 -8.63 -8.07 -13.97
N GLU A 44 -8.06 -8.10 -12.74
CA GLU A 44 -8.66 -8.79 -11.60
C GLU A 44 -9.72 -7.93 -10.88
N VAL A 45 -9.47 -6.64 -10.72
CA VAL A 45 -10.30 -5.72 -9.94
C VAL A 45 -10.50 -4.38 -10.68
N PRO A 46 -11.17 -4.37 -11.85
CA PRO A 46 -11.33 -3.16 -12.65
C PRO A 46 -12.02 -2.05 -11.86
N TRP A 47 -11.50 -0.81 -11.97
CA TRP A 47 -12.01 0.33 -11.21
C TRP A 47 -12.62 1.44 -12.07
N VAL A 48 -12.82 1.21 -13.35
CA VAL A 48 -13.45 2.18 -14.25
C VAL A 48 -14.85 2.54 -13.75
N GLY A 49 -15.08 3.81 -13.49
CA GLY A 49 -16.35 4.33 -12.97
C GLY A 49 -16.72 3.90 -11.54
N ARG A 50 -15.79 3.33 -10.79
CA ARG A 50 -15.99 2.83 -9.43
C ARG A 50 -15.46 3.81 -8.37
N ASP A 51 -15.90 3.64 -7.12
CA ASP A 51 -15.37 4.34 -5.96
C ASP A 51 -14.22 3.53 -5.37
N VAL A 52 -13.03 4.12 -5.30
CA VAL A 52 -11.79 3.49 -4.84
C VAL A 52 -11.35 4.10 -3.52
N VAL A 53 -10.91 3.26 -2.58
CA VAL A 53 -10.22 3.66 -1.36
C VAL A 53 -8.80 3.10 -1.40
N ASP A 54 -7.79 3.96 -1.29
CA ASP A 54 -6.38 3.58 -1.22
C ASP A 54 -5.89 3.74 0.23
N VAL A 55 -5.69 2.62 0.92
CA VAL A 55 -5.33 2.57 2.34
C VAL A 55 -3.82 2.56 2.51
N GLY A 56 -3.28 3.54 3.24
CA GLY A 56 -1.85 3.78 3.35
C GLY A 56 -1.32 4.42 2.07
N CYS A 57 -2.02 5.43 1.56
CA CYS A 57 -1.69 6.06 0.28
C CYS A 57 -0.37 6.83 0.28
N GLY A 58 0.29 6.97 1.44
CA GLY A 58 1.56 7.68 1.59
C GLY A 58 1.48 9.13 1.13
N ASP A 59 2.39 9.53 0.26
CA ASP A 59 2.42 10.84 -0.38
C ASP A 59 1.47 10.96 -1.60
N GLY A 60 0.62 9.95 -1.82
CA GLY A 60 -0.40 9.93 -2.86
C GLY A 60 0.10 9.51 -4.24
N TYR A 61 1.26 8.86 -4.35
CA TYR A 61 1.90 8.52 -5.63
C TYR A 61 0.97 7.82 -6.61
N HIS A 62 0.14 6.89 -6.15
CA HIS A 62 -0.74 6.08 -6.99
C HIS A 62 -2.15 6.68 -7.21
N LEU A 63 -2.55 7.69 -6.42
CA LEU A 63 -3.89 8.28 -6.51
C LEU A 63 -4.25 8.82 -7.90
N PRO A 64 -3.36 9.52 -8.64
CA PRO A 64 -3.68 10.00 -9.99
C PRO A 64 -3.96 8.88 -10.99
N LEU A 65 -3.33 7.71 -10.81
CA LEU A 65 -3.54 6.56 -11.69
C LEU A 65 -4.97 6.00 -11.53
N PHE A 66 -5.45 5.87 -10.29
CA PHE A 66 -6.84 5.50 -10.03
C PHE A 66 -7.79 6.59 -10.54
N ALA A 67 -7.49 7.86 -10.25
CA ALA A 67 -8.33 8.99 -10.59
C ALA A 67 -8.65 9.12 -12.07
N ALA A 68 -7.72 8.70 -12.93
CA ALA A 68 -7.90 8.75 -14.39
C ALA A 68 -9.09 7.95 -14.90
N GLN A 69 -9.56 6.96 -14.15
CA GLN A 69 -10.62 6.04 -14.58
C GLN A 69 -11.73 5.84 -13.53
N ALA A 70 -11.45 6.06 -12.25
CA ALA A 70 -12.40 5.91 -11.17
C ALA A 70 -13.46 7.03 -11.16
N ARG A 71 -14.64 6.73 -10.62
CA ARG A 71 -15.65 7.75 -10.30
C ARG A 71 -15.17 8.66 -9.18
N SER A 72 -14.65 8.07 -8.11
CA SER A 72 -14.02 8.78 -7.00
C SER A 72 -12.87 7.99 -6.40
N VAL A 73 -11.91 8.71 -5.82
CA VAL A 73 -10.77 8.11 -5.10
C VAL A 73 -10.63 8.76 -3.73
N VAL A 74 -10.47 7.94 -2.70
CA VAL A 74 -10.15 8.40 -1.36
C VAL A 74 -8.82 7.79 -0.94
N GLY A 75 -7.77 8.61 -0.83
CA GLY A 75 -6.53 8.21 -0.18
C GLY A 75 -6.67 8.33 1.34
N VAL A 76 -6.23 7.33 2.08
CA VAL A 76 -6.21 7.34 3.55
C VAL A 76 -4.78 7.13 4.02
N GLU A 77 -4.24 8.07 4.81
CA GLU A 77 -2.86 8.04 5.29
C GLU A 77 -2.81 8.37 6.78
N PRO A 78 -2.21 7.50 7.63
CA PRO A 78 -2.14 7.73 9.06
C PRO A 78 -1.04 8.71 9.50
N TYR A 79 0.01 8.92 8.69
CA TYR A 79 1.12 9.76 9.06
C TYR A 79 0.88 11.21 8.61
N ALA A 80 0.49 12.05 9.56
CA ALA A 80 0.10 13.44 9.32
C ALA A 80 1.05 14.25 8.40
N PRO A 81 2.40 14.11 8.49
CA PRO A 81 3.31 14.85 7.60
C PRO A 81 3.22 14.49 6.11
N LEU A 82 2.74 13.28 5.74
CA LEU A 82 2.57 12.88 4.34
C LEU A 82 1.25 13.39 3.74
N VAL A 83 0.23 13.62 4.55
CA VAL A 83 -1.10 14.04 4.08
C VAL A 83 -1.05 15.34 3.25
N PRO A 84 -0.33 16.40 3.64
CA PRO A 84 -0.18 17.60 2.81
C PRO A 84 0.54 17.33 1.48
N ARG A 85 1.49 16.39 1.44
CA ARG A 85 2.16 15.99 0.18
C ARG A 85 1.18 15.31 -0.75
N ALA A 86 0.43 14.33 -0.23
CA ALA A 86 -0.61 13.64 -1.00
C ALA A 86 -1.67 14.61 -1.55
N ARG A 87 -2.14 15.55 -0.73
CA ARG A 87 -3.11 16.59 -1.16
C ARG A 87 -2.57 17.45 -2.27
N ARG A 88 -1.30 17.91 -2.19
CA ARG A 88 -0.67 18.69 -3.27
C ARG A 88 -0.56 17.87 -4.56
N ARG A 89 -0.20 16.58 -4.48
CA ARG A 89 -0.08 15.69 -5.64
C ARG A 89 -1.39 15.55 -6.41
N VAL A 90 -2.51 15.57 -5.73
CA VAL A 90 -3.84 15.42 -6.33
C VAL A 90 -4.57 16.75 -6.51
N GLU A 91 -3.91 17.87 -6.28
CA GLU A 91 -4.45 19.20 -6.56
C GLU A 91 -4.88 19.29 -8.02
N GLY A 92 -6.11 19.72 -8.26
CA GLY A 92 -6.69 19.74 -9.62
C GLY A 92 -7.38 18.45 -10.07
N LEU A 93 -7.39 17.39 -9.25
CA LEU A 93 -8.16 16.17 -9.51
C LEU A 93 -9.48 16.20 -8.71
N PRO A 94 -10.60 16.64 -9.32
CA PRO A 94 -11.84 16.92 -8.58
C PRO A 94 -12.51 15.66 -7.99
N ASN A 95 -12.13 14.48 -8.48
CA ASN A 95 -12.63 13.20 -8.01
C ASN A 95 -11.73 12.54 -6.94
N VAL A 96 -10.70 13.24 -6.41
CA VAL A 96 -9.79 12.71 -5.40
C VAL A 96 -9.87 13.52 -4.11
N ARG A 97 -9.85 12.83 -2.98
CA ARG A 97 -9.66 13.43 -1.65
C ARG A 97 -8.70 12.62 -0.81
N VAL A 98 -7.98 13.27 0.11
CA VAL A 98 -7.04 12.63 1.03
C VAL A 98 -7.45 12.90 2.47
N LEU A 99 -7.58 11.82 3.25
CA LEU A 99 -8.00 11.84 4.64
C LEU A 99 -6.86 11.33 5.53
N GLU A 100 -6.70 11.97 6.69
CA GLU A 100 -5.79 11.50 7.73
C GLU A 100 -6.52 10.49 8.61
N ALA A 101 -6.17 9.21 8.48
CA ALA A 101 -6.73 8.13 9.30
C ALA A 101 -5.92 6.84 9.14
N GLY A 102 -6.08 5.92 10.10
CA GLY A 102 -5.52 4.58 10.04
C GLY A 102 -6.47 3.56 9.41
N ALA A 103 -5.91 2.47 8.90
CA ALA A 103 -6.65 1.38 8.27
C ALA A 103 -7.73 0.75 9.20
N ALA A 104 -7.49 0.74 10.51
CA ALA A 104 -8.39 0.15 11.51
C ALA A 104 -9.57 1.06 11.92
N ALA A 105 -9.68 2.26 11.35
CA ALA A 105 -10.76 3.22 11.63
C ALA A 105 -10.94 4.14 10.42
N LEU A 106 -11.48 3.62 9.32
CA LEU A 106 -11.69 4.37 8.09
C LEU A 106 -12.83 5.39 8.29
N PRO A 107 -12.61 6.71 8.06
CA PRO A 107 -13.63 7.74 8.24
C PRO A 107 -14.57 7.80 7.02
N LEU A 108 -15.13 6.65 6.66
CA LEU A 108 -16.00 6.44 5.50
C LEU A 108 -17.28 5.74 5.92
N PRO A 109 -18.41 6.03 5.28
CA PRO A 109 -19.67 5.31 5.51
C PRO A 109 -19.55 3.82 5.16
N ASP A 110 -20.43 3.01 5.74
CA ASP A 110 -20.63 1.63 5.31
C ASP A 110 -21.06 1.59 3.85
N ALA A 111 -20.65 0.54 3.13
CA ALA A 111 -21.01 0.30 1.73
C ALA A 111 -20.83 1.52 0.82
N SER A 112 -19.70 2.23 0.94
CA SER A 112 -19.39 3.46 0.20
C SER A 112 -18.32 3.29 -0.88
N ALA A 113 -17.62 2.14 -0.91
CA ALA A 113 -16.56 1.84 -1.86
C ALA A 113 -16.84 0.59 -2.69
N ASP A 114 -16.27 0.52 -3.87
CA ASP A 114 -16.33 -0.65 -4.76
C ASP A 114 -14.98 -1.41 -4.75
N LEU A 115 -13.88 -0.70 -4.46
CA LEU A 115 -12.54 -1.26 -4.34
C LEU A 115 -11.82 -0.63 -3.14
N VAL A 116 -11.27 -1.47 -2.26
CA VAL A 116 -10.27 -1.07 -1.28
C VAL A 116 -8.92 -1.61 -1.75
N HIS A 117 -7.99 -0.72 -2.02
CA HIS A 117 -6.62 -1.05 -2.41
C HIS A 117 -5.67 -0.73 -1.26
N ALA A 118 -4.62 -1.51 -1.11
CA ALA A 118 -3.47 -1.21 -0.25
C ALA A 118 -2.21 -1.76 -0.90
N ARG A 119 -1.16 -0.95 -0.97
CA ARG A 119 0.13 -1.36 -1.52
C ARG A 119 1.23 -1.14 -0.50
N THR A 120 1.89 -2.24 -0.09
CA THR A 120 2.96 -2.24 0.91
C THR A 120 2.57 -1.44 2.18
N ALA A 121 1.33 -1.62 2.64
CA ALA A 121 0.72 -0.83 3.69
C ALA A 121 -0.20 -1.66 4.58
N TYR A 122 0.05 -1.66 5.89
CA TYR A 122 -0.78 -2.22 6.97
C TYR A 122 -1.09 -3.73 6.89
N PHE A 123 -1.38 -4.29 5.71
CA PHE A 123 -1.88 -5.66 5.53
C PHE A 123 -0.73 -6.65 5.34
N PHE A 124 0.07 -6.87 6.38
CA PHE A 124 1.25 -7.75 6.35
C PHE A 124 1.00 -9.14 6.96
N GLY A 125 -0.25 -9.55 7.15
CA GLY A 125 -0.65 -10.83 7.73
C GLY A 125 -1.35 -10.66 9.08
N ALA A 126 -1.16 -11.59 10.01
CA ALA A 126 -1.81 -11.58 11.31
C ALA A 126 -1.60 -10.27 12.07
N GLY A 127 -2.67 -9.74 12.64
CA GLY A 127 -2.70 -8.42 13.31
C GLY A 127 -3.36 -7.32 12.48
N CYS A 128 -3.59 -7.54 11.17
CA CYS A 128 -4.32 -6.58 10.32
C CYS A 128 -5.85 -6.78 10.33
N GLU A 129 -6.38 -7.69 11.14
CA GLU A 129 -7.82 -8.00 11.21
C GLU A 129 -8.71 -6.77 11.41
N PRO A 130 -8.37 -5.78 12.26
CA PRO A 130 -9.19 -4.58 12.38
C PRO A 130 -9.31 -3.79 11.07
N GLY A 131 -8.22 -3.72 10.30
CA GLY A 131 -8.24 -3.08 8.97
C GLY A 131 -9.02 -3.88 7.93
N LEU A 132 -8.95 -5.22 7.97
CA LEU A 132 -9.79 -6.06 7.12
C LEU A 132 -11.28 -5.86 7.42
N ALA A 133 -11.64 -5.77 8.71
CA ALA A 133 -13.02 -5.50 9.13
C ALA A 133 -13.52 -4.13 8.63
N GLU A 134 -12.68 -3.09 8.71
CA GLU A 134 -13.01 -1.76 8.20
C GLU A 134 -13.10 -1.75 6.67
N ALA A 135 -12.15 -2.42 5.97
CA ALA A 135 -12.21 -2.57 4.52
C ALA A 135 -13.51 -3.27 4.08
N GLN A 136 -13.90 -4.33 4.77
CA GLN A 136 -15.16 -5.04 4.51
C GLN A 136 -16.38 -4.16 4.81
N ARG A 137 -16.36 -3.37 5.91
CA ARG A 137 -17.46 -2.47 6.27
C ARG A 137 -17.73 -1.41 5.21
N VAL A 138 -16.66 -0.81 4.66
CA VAL A 138 -16.80 0.25 3.65
C VAL A 138 -17.11 -0.27 2.26
N LEU A 139 -16.87 -1.55 1.99
CA LEU A 139 -17.17 -2.15 0.69
C LEU A 139 -18.68 -2.37 0.50
N ARG A 140 -19.15 -2.05 -0.70
CA ARG A 140 -20.46 -2.49 -1.16
C ARG A 140 -20.50 -3.99 -1.39
N PRO A 141 -21.69 -4.63 -1.34
CA PRO A 141 -21.83 -6.02 -1.82
C PRO A 141 -21.25 -6.17 -3.23
N GLY A 142 -20.38 -7.17 -3.42
CA GLY A 142 -19.66 -7.40 -4.69
C GLY A 142 -18.42 -6.53 -4.90
N GLY A 143 -18.05 -5.70 -3.94
CA GLY A 143 -16.78 -4.97 -3.93
C GLY A 143 -15.59 -5.89 -3.64
N ALA A 144 -14.38 -5.39 -3.88
CA ALA A 144 -13.15 -6.17 -3.73
C ALA A 144 -12.12 -5.47 -2.82
N ILE A 145 -11.29 -6.27 -2.15
CA ILE A 145 -10.06 -5.81 -1.49
C ILE A 145 -8.88 -6.31 -2.31
N ALA A 146 -8.01 -5.40 -2.73
CA ALA A 146 -6.76 -5.71 -3.43
C ALA A 146 -5.56 -5.30 -2.57
N ILE A 147 -4.78 -6.28 -2.14
CA ILE A 147 -3.55 -6.06 -1.38
C ILE A 147 -2.38 -6.36 -2.30
N VAL A 148 -1.48 -5.41 -2.47
CA VAL A 148 -0.25 -5.55 -3.26
C VAL A 148 0.93 -5.47 -2.31
N ASP A 149 1.77 -6.51 -2.34
CA ASP A 149 2.96 -6.56 -1.51
C ASP A 149 4.12 -7.21 -2.27
N LEU A 150 5.32 -7.06 -1.75
CA LEU A 150 6.54 -7.64 -2.29
C LEU A 150 6.62 -9.13 -1.92
N ASP A 151 6.97 -9.95 -2.91
CA ASP A 151 7.16 -11.38 -2.67
C ASP A 151 8.50 -11.65 -2.00
N ALA A 152 8.49 -11.75 -0.67
CA ALA A 152 9.67 -12.06 0.12
C ALA A 152 10.21 -13.50 -0.09
N THR A 153 9.56 -14.33 -0.91
CA THR A 153 10.06 -15.67 -1.26
C THR A 153 11.00 -15.66 -2.46
N VAL A 154 11.05 -14.57 -3.23
CA VAL A 154 11.81 -14.44 -4.49
C VAL A 154 13.06 -13.59 -4.29
N ASP A 155 14.22 -14.15 -4.63
CA ASP A 155 15.49 -13.45 -4.60
C ASP A 155 15.70 -12.55 -5.85
N PRO A 156 16.55 -11.49 -5.75
CA PRO A 156 17.38 -11.12 -4.60
C PRO A 156 16.63 -10.35 -3.50
N TYR A 157 15.56 -9.60 -3.84
CA TYR A 157 14.87 -8.71 -2.91
C TYR A 157 14.31 -9.47 -1.68
N GLY A 158 13.65 -10.59 -1.91
CA GLY A 158 13.11 -11.42 -0.83
C GLY A 158 14.18 -11.94 0.13
N GLY A 159 15.37 -12.27 -0.38
CA GLY A 159 16.51 -12.64 0.44
C GLY A 159 16.99 -11.50 1.35
N TRP A 160 16.99 -10.27 0.84
CA TRP A 160 17.31 -9.09 1.64
C TRP A 160 16.24 -8.80 2.69
N MET A 161 14.96 -8.88 2.34
CA MET A 161 13.85 -8.73 3.29
C MET A 161 13.95 -9.76 4.42
N ARG A 162 14.13 -11.04 4.12
CA ARG A 162 14.26 -12.09 5.14
C ARG A 162 15.47 -11.90 6.05
N ALA A 163 16.55 -11.34 5.51
CA ALA A 163 17.74 -11.02 6.30
C ALA A 163 17.53 -9.83 7.25
N ASP A 164 16.69 -8.89 6.85
CA ASP A 164 16.43 -7.64 7.59
C ASP A 164 15.28 -7.78 8.60
N VAL A 165 14.27 -8.56 8.26
CA VAL A 165 13.08 -8.81 9.07
C VAL A 165 12.93 -10.32 9.32
N PRO A 166 13.82 -10.93 10.14
CA PRO A 166 13.87 -12.39 10.31
C PRO A 166 12.63 -13.00 10.96
N HIS A 167 11.77 -12.17 11.57
CA HIS A 167 10.51 -12.63 12.16
C HIS A 167 9.33 -12.58 11.18
N TYR A 168 9.51 -11.99 10.01
CA TYR A 168 8.47 -11.99 8.97
C TYR A 168 8.49 -13.32 8.23
N ASP A 169 7.38 -14.05 8.33
CA ASP A 169 7.16 -15.30 7.61
C ASP A 169 6.18 -15.05 6.45
N PRO A 170 6.67 -14.95 5.20
CA PRO A 170 5.82 -14.70 4.04
C PRO A 170 4.82 -15.83 3.78
N VAL A 171 5.20 -17.08 4.09
CA VAL A 171 4.29 -18.22 3.91
C VAL A 171 3.16 -18.20 4.93
N ALA A 172 3.44 -17.80 6.17
CA ALA A 172 2.41 -17.60 7.18
C ALA A 172 1.46 -16.44 6.80
N ALA A 173 2.00 -15.34 6.25
CA ALA A 173 1.20 -14.23 5.75
C ALA A 173 0.27 -14.66 4.60
N GLU A 174 0.78 -15.40 3.63
CA GLU A 174 -0.04 -15.97 2.54
C GLU A 174 -1.17 -16.87 3.06
N ARG A 175 -0.83 -17.80 3.95
CA ARG A 175 -1.84 -18.69 4.58
C ARG A 175 -2.91 -17.91 5.34
N PHE A 176 -2.51 -16.83 6.01
CA PHE A 176 -3.43 -15.95 6.73
C PHE A 176 -4.49 -15.36 5.81
N PHE A 177 -4.10 -14.85 4.63
CA PHE A 177 -5.01 -14.26 3.66
C PHE A 177 -5.85 -15.32 2.94
N VAL A 178 -5.24 -16.42 2.50
CA VAL A 178 -5.95 -17.53 1.84
C VAL A 178 -7.04 -18.12 2.76
N ALA A 179 -6.75 -18.31 4.05
CA ALA A 179 -7.73 -18.77 5.02
C ALA A 179 -8.92 -17.80 5.22
N ARG A 180 -8.80 -16.55 4.75
CA ARG A 180 -9.85 -15.51 4.79
C ARG A 180 -10.51 -15.27 3.42
N GLY A 181 -10.28 -16.18 2.46
CA GLY A 181 -10.93 -16.15 1.15
C GLY A 181 -10.24 -15.26 0.12
N PHE A 182 -9.02 -14.80 0.37
CA PHE A 182 -8.23 -14.12 -0.64
C PHE A 182 -7.63 -15.13 -1.63
N SER A 183 -7.62 -14.78 -2.91
CA SER A 183 -6.82 -15.44 -3.93
C SER A 183 -5.43 -14.78 -4.01
N LEU A 184 -4.40 -15.59 -4.23
CA LEU A 184 -3.04 -15.11 -4.41
C LEU A 184 -2.66 -15.18 -5.89
N VAL A 185 -2.23 -14.05 -6.44
CA VAL A 185 -1.66 -13.96 -7.78
C VAL A 185 -0.26 -13.37 -7.69
N ARG A 186 0.71 -14.02 -8.34
CA ARG A 186 2.08 -13.53 -8.43
C ARG A 186 2.34 -12.93 -9.81
N VAL A 187 2.99 -11.78 -9.83
CA VAL A 187 3.41 -11.13 -11.08
C VAL A 187 4.88 -10.74 -10.97
N ALA A 188 5.65 -11.08 -11.98
CA ALA A 188 7.04 -10.63 -12.08
C ALA A 188 7.08 -9.15 -12.46
N THR A 189 7.84 -8.37 -11.72
CA THR A 189 8.07 -6.94 -11.99
C THR A 189 9.53 -6.67 -12.33
N VAL A 190 9.76 -5.63 -13.09
CA VAL A 190 11.10 -5.13 -13.39
C VAL A 190 11.30 -3.82 -12.65
N TRP A 191 12.31 -3.81 -11.79
CA TRP A 191 12.77 -2.57 -11.17
C TRP A 191 13.80 -1.92 -12.06
N ARG A 192 13.54 -0.68 -12.48
CA ARG A 192 14.44 0.06 -13.37
C ARG A 192 14.77 1.41 -12.77
N PHE A 193 16.03 1.56 -12.40
CA PHE A 193 16.56 2.82 -11.88
C PHE A 193 17.22 3.61 -12.98
N PRO A 194 17.16 4.96 -12.96
CA PRO A 194 17.80 5.81 -13.94
C PRO A 194 19.35 5.72 -13.87
N ASP A 195 19.87 5.47 -12.66
CA ASP A 195 21.31 5.36 -12.40
C ASP A 195 21.57 4.55 -11.12
N ARG A 196 22.84 4.18 -10.93
CA ARG A 196 23.31 3.43 -9.77
C ARG A 196 23.09 4.19 -8.46
N ALA A 197 23.31 5.49 -8.45
CA ALA A 197 23.19 6.30 -7.23
C ALA A 197 21.74 6.29 -6.69
N THR A 198 20.76 6.35 -7.59
CA THR A 198 19.34 6.22 -7.24
C THR A 198 19.03 4.83 -6.68
N CYS A 199 19.51 3.76 -7.31
CA CYS A 199 19.36 2.40 -6.81
C CYS A 199 19.94 2.26 -5.40
N GLU A 200 21.17 2.70 -5.19
CA GLU A 200 21.82 2.66 -3.88
C GLU A 200 21.09 3.49 -2.83
N ALA A 201 20.55 4.67 -3.19
CA ALA A 201 19.77 5.49 -2.27
C ALA A 201 18.49 4.76 -1.81
N VAL A 202 17.78 4.10 -2.71
CA VAL A 202 16.59 3.30 -2.40
C VAL A 202 16.96 2.13 -1.49
N LEU A 203 17.97 1.34 -1.82
CA LEU A 203 18.39 0.22 -0.98
C LEU A 203 18.76 0.65 0.45
N ARG A 204 19.32 1.86 0.62
CA ARG A 204 19.69 2.39 1.94
C ARG A 204 18.50 2.84 2.79
N ILE A 205 17.38 3.19 2.21
CA ILE A 205 16.17 3.52 2.98
C ILE A 205 15.29 2.31 3.24
N GLU A 206 15.37 1.30 2.39
CA GLU A 206 14.58 0.08 2.50
C GLU A 206 15.13 -0.90 3.52
N PHE A 207 16.45 -0.99 3.62
CA PHE A 207 17.11 -2.02 4.43
C PHE A 207 18.03 -1.42 5.49
N SER A 208 18.27 -2.20 6.53
CA SER A 208 19.31 -1.89 7.50
C SER A 208 20.65 -1.69 6.79
N ARG A 209 21.54 -0.91 7.42
CA ARG A 209 22.87 -0.63 6.86
C ARG A 209 23.63 -1.89 6.43
N ALA A 210 23.53 -2.96 7.22
CA ALA A 210 24.24 -4.22 6.96
C ALA A 210 23.69 -4.94 5.72
N VAL A 211 22.37 -4.95 5.53
CA VAL A 211 21.71 -5.57 4.37
C VAL A 211 21.92 -4.72 3.13
N ALA A 212 21.71 -3.41 3.21
CA ALA A 212 21.93 -2.49 2.10
C ALA A 212 23.35 -2.57 1.56
N GLN A 213 24.38 -2.65 2.42
CA GLN A 213 25.79 -2.80 1.99
C GLN A 213 26.08 -4.10 1.25
N ARG A 214 25.29 -5.17 1.49
CA ARG A 214 25.43 -6.44 0.74
C ARG A 214 24.65 -6.43 -0.57
N ALA A 215 23.60 -5.60 -0.65
CA ALA A 215 22.75 -5.47 -1.83
C ALA A 215 23.36 -4.55 -2.91
N ILE A 216 24.22 -3.58 -2.49
CA ILE A 216 24.95 -2.64 -3.33
C ILE A 216 26.25 -3.25 -3.89
#